data_506b333858da37df1716e10fea05825a
#
_entry.id   506b333858da37df1716e10fea05825a
#
_cell.length_a   1.000
_cell.length_b   1.000
_cell.length_c   1.000
_cell.angle_alpha   90.00
_cell.angle_beta   90.00
_cell.angle_gamma   90.00
#
_symmetry.space_group_name_H-M   'P 1'
#
loop_
_entity.id
_entity.type
_entity.pdbx_description
1 polymer ?
#
loop_
_entity_poly.entity_id
_entity_poly.type
_entity_poly.pdbx_seq_one_letter_code
_entity_poly.pdbx_strand_id
1 'polypeptide(L)'
;DHDLIPQAQDLLRETARHTGAWDIKPEITRSMIEIGTSIQREHGPLVAELRDMRDQLVRAARRLNIEIAGGGTHAFQHWSEQQIYPGERFHYISDLYGYLAKQFTVFGQHVHVGCPNGDDALWLLHALSRYVPHFIALSASSPFVQGHDTGFDSARLNSVFAFPLSGRAPFARSWDE
;
A
#
# COMPACT_ATOMS: atom_id res chain seq x y z
N ASP A 1 22.18 -8.14 -2.15
CA ASP A 1 21.21 -8.27 -1.07
C ASP A 1 19.89 -7.82 -1.66
N HIS A 2 18.78 -8.22 -1.43
CA HIS A 2 17.49 -7.70 -1.86
C HIS A 2 16.66 -7.28 -0.65
N ASP A 3 17.34 -6.76 0.38
CA ASP A 3 16.72 -6.30 1.62
C ASP A 3 16.02 -4.95 1.44
N LEU A 4 14.98 -4.73 2.22
CA LEU A 4 14.36 -3.42 2.33
C LEU A 4 15.30 -2.46 3.08
N ILE A 5 15.57 -1.32 2.48
CA ILE A 5 16.48 -0.31 3.05
C ILE A 5 15.72 0.97 3.44
N PRO A 6 16.13 1.67 4.50
CA PRO A 6 15.40 2.84 5.01
C PRO A 6 15.69 4.13 4.23
N GLN A 7 15.56 4.10 2.90
CA GLN A 7 15.90 5.20 1.99
C GLN A 7 14.70 5.89 1.32
N ALA A 8 13.50 5.66 1.80
CA ALA A 8 12.31 6.32 1.24
C ALA A 8 12.44 7.85 1.23
N GLN A 9 13.01 8.45 2.27
CA GLN A 9 13.18 9.90 2.36
C GLN A 9 14.11 10.45 1.26
N ASP A 10 15.18 9.74 0.95
CA ASP A 10 16.12 10.16 -0.09
C ASP A 10 15.50 9.99 -1.47
N LEU A 11 14.74 8.91 -1.69
CA LEU A 11 14.00 8.69 -2.92
C LEU A 11 12.94 9.79 -3.15
N LEU A 12 12.20 10.17 -2.11
CA LEU A 12 11.21 11.25 -2.18
C LEU A 12 11.87 12.59 -2.52
N ARG A 13 13.01 12.92 -1.92
CA ARG A 13 13.78 14.14 -2.24
C ARG A 13 14.28 14.14 -3.67
N GLU A 14 14.81 13.02 -4.12
CA GLU A 14 15.32 12.89 -5.48
C GLU A 14 14.22 12.97 -6.52
N THR A 15 13.07 12.35 -6.24
CA THR A 15 11.90 12.42 -7.13
C THR A 15 11.36 13.84 -7.22
N ALA A 16 11.22 14.55 -6.09
CA ALA A 16 10.71 15.93 -6.05
C ALA A 16 11.56 16.93 -6.86
N ARG A 17 12.84 16.64 -7.11
CA ARG A 17 13.70 17.50 -7.95
C ARG A 17 13.39 17.42 -9.44
N HIS A 18 12.75 16.35 -9.88
CA HIS A 18 12.63 16.01 -11.30
C HIS A 18 11.22 15.84 -11.80
N THR A 19 10.24 15.83 -10.89
CA THR A 19 8.83 15.62 -11.22
C THR A 19 8.00 16.83 -10.84
N GLY A 20 6.96 17.10 -11.62
CA GLY A 20 5.92 18.03 -11.23
C GLY A 20 5.13 17.54 -10.00
N ALA A 21 3.95 18.08 -9.78
CA ALA A 21 3.12 17.81 -8.60
C ALA A 21 2.49 16.40 -8.62
N TRP A 22 3.30 15.35 -8.63
CA TRP A 22 2.84 13.97 -8.49
C TRP A 22 2.63 13.63 -7.02
N ASP A 23 1.58 12.89 -6.70
CA ASP A 23 1.31 12.43 -5.35
C ASP A 23 2.19 11.22 -5.01
N ILE A 24 3.45 11.50 -4.66
CA ILE A 24 4.40 10.51 -4.15
C ILE A 24 4.74 10.90 -2.71
N LYS A 25 4.41 10.04 -1.77
CA LYS A 25 4.47 10.35 -0.35
C LYS A 25 5.05 9.20 0.48
N PRO A 26 5.52 9.50 1.71
CA PRO A 26 6.01 8.46 2.60
C PRO A 26 4.89 7.54 3.07
N GLU A 27 5.26 6.30 3.36
CA GLU A 27 4.44 5.33 4.05
C GLU A 27 4.98 5.07 5.47
N ILE A 28 4.33 4.17 6.23
CA ILE A 28 4.58 3.94 7.65
C ILE A 28 6.03 3.57 7.97
N THR A 29 6.74 2.88 7.09
CA THR A 29 8.15 2.55 7.28
C THR A 29 9.06 3.34 6.36
N ARG A 30 10.30 3.53 6.77
CA ARG A 30 11.33 4.25 5.99
C ARG A 30 11.77 3.52 4.72
N SER A 31 11.31 2.31 4.51
CA SER A 31 11.57 1.50 3.31
C SER A 31 10.40 1.49 2.31
N MET A 32 9.33 2.25 2.58
CA MET A 32 8.13 2.27 1.76
C MET A 32 7.79 3.67 1.30
N ILE A 33 7.19 3.74 0.12
CA ILE A 33 6.54 4.94 -0.44
C ILE A 33 5.16 4.57 -0.97
N GLU A 34 4.28 5.54 -1.01
CA GLU A 34 2.97 5.43 -1.67
C GLU A 34 2.94 6.35 -2.89
N ILE A 35 2.36 5.87 -3.98
CA ILE A 35 2.09 6.67 -5.18
C ILE A 35 0.59 6.77 -5.40
N GLY A 36 0.11 7.97 -5.68
CA GLY A 36 -1.30 8.24 -5.99
C GLY A 36 -1.46 8.90 -7.37
N THR A 37 -2.40 8.42 -8.15
CA THR A 37 -2.75 9.07 -9.42
C THR A 37 -3.68 10.26 -9.18
N SER A 38 -3.74 11.14 -10.14
CA SER A 38 -4.83 12.11 -10.25
C SER A 38 -6.18 11.39 -10.50
N ILE A 39 -7.28 12.13 -10.31
CA ILE A 39 -8.62 11.57 -10.57
C ILE A 39 -8.76 11.36 -12.08
N GLN A 40 -8.95 10.12 -12.48
CA GLN A 40 -9.14 9.72 -13.87
C GLN A 40 -10.56 9.18 -14.09
N ARG A 41 -11.12 9.44 -15.26
CA ARG A 41 -12.44 8.91 -15.65
C ARG A 41 -12.34 7.69 -16.56
N GLU A 42 -11.15 7.41 -17.09
CA GLU A 42 -10.91 6.36 -18.05
C GLU A 42 -9.67 5.54 -17.69
N HIS A 43 -9.69 4.27 -18.03
CA HIS A 43 -8.59 3.34 -17.74
C HIS A 43 -7.29 3.69 -18.47
N GLY A 44 -7.37 4.14 -19.72
CA GLY A 44 -6.19 4.45 -20.53
C GLY A 44 -5.29 5.52 -19.90
N PRO A 45 -5.81 6.73 -19.62
CA PRO A 45 -5.07 7.79 -18.92
C PRO A 45 -4.55 7.36 -17.55
N LEU A 46 -5.34 6.60 -16.76
CA LEU A 46 -4.92 6.07 -15.47
C LEU A 46 -3.64 5.22 -15.58
N VAL A 47 -3.63 4.28 -16.52
CA VAL A 47 -2.48 3.40 -16.74
C VAL A 47 -1.28 4.16 -17.28
N ALA A 48 -1.50 5.15 -18.16
CA ALA A 48 -0.44 6.00 -18.67
C ALA A 48 0.24 6.78 -17.53
N GLU A 49 -0.53 7.41 -16.66
CA GLU A 49 -0.02 8.15 -15.51
C GLU A 49 0.80 7.24 -14.57
N LEU A 50 0.28 6.06 -14.22
CA LEU A 50 1.02 5.09 -13.40
C LEU A 50 2.35 4.65 -14.04
N ARG A 51 2.38 4.46 -15.36
CA ARG A 51 3.63 4.12 -16.08
C ARG A 51 4.63 5.25 -16.00
N ASP A 52 4.19 6.48 -16.21
CA ASP A 52 5.06 7.66 -16.15
C ASP A 52 5.63 7.84 -14.73
N MET A 53 4.80 7.70 -13.69
CA MET A 53 5.23 7.72 -12.29
C MET A 53 6.26 6.64 -11.99
N ARG A 54 5.99 5.40 -12.40
CA ARG A 54 6.93 4.28 -12.25
C ARG A 54 8.28 4.59 -12.91
N ASP A 55 8.27 5.09 -14.14
CA ASP A 55 9.48 5.36 -14.90
C ASP A 55 10.31 6.48 -14.27
N GLN A 56 9.66 7.49 -13.68
CA GLN A 56 10.32 8.53 -12.90
C GLN A 56 10.94 7.97 -11.62
N LEU A 57 10.19 7.16 -10.87
CA LEU A 57 10.69 6.50 -9.66
C LEU A 57 11.90 5.60 -9.94
N VAL A 58 11.84 4.81 -11.00
CA VAL A 58 12.96 3.95 -11.41
C VAL A 58 14.19 4.78 -11.76
N ARG A 59 14.02 5.90 -12.45
CA ARG A 59 15.14 6.81 -12.75
C ARG A 59 15.74 7.42 -11.48
N ALA A 60 14.91 7.85 -10.53
CA ALA A 60 15.36 8.39 -9.25
C ALA A 60 16.10 7.32 -8.41
N ALA A 61 15.52 6.11 -8.34
CA ALA A 61 16.13 4.99 -7.63
C ALA A 61 17.50 4.61 -8.16
N ARG A 62 17.67 4.55 -9.49
CA ARG A 62 18.96 4.28 -10.13
C ARG A 62 20.03 5.31 -9.77
N ARG A 63 19.68 6.59 -9.63
CA ARG A 63 20.63 7.62 -9.18
C ARG A 63 21.09 7.42 -7.74
N LEU A 64 20.26 6.79 -6.93
CA LEU A 64 20.57 6.44 -5.53
C LEU A 64 21.17 5.02 -5.38
N ASN A 65 21.36 4.31 -6.48
CA ASN A 65 21.80 2.91 -6.50
C ASN A 65 20.91 1.99 -5.65
N ILE A 66 19.59 2.18 -5.76
CA ILE A 66 18.57 1.35 -5.12
C ILE A 66 17.58 0.83 -6.16
N GLU A 67 16.84 -0.19 -5.81
CA GLU A 67 15.75 -0.77 -6.61
C GLU A 67 14.40 -0.52 -5.94
N ILE A 68 13.33 -0.57 -6.73
CA ILE A 68 11.95 -0.48 -6.26
C ILE A 68 11.26 -1.80 -6.55
N ALA A 69 10.61 -2.36 -5.54
CA ALA A 69 9.82 -3.57 -5.66
C ALA A 69 8.38 -3.31 -5.23
N GLY A 70 7.48 -4.14 -5.73
CA GLY A 70 6.09 -4.23 -5.31
C GLY A 70 5.66 -5.69 -5.24
N GLY A 71 4.60 -5.98 -4.50
CA GLY A 71 4.13 -7.36 -4.33
C GLY A 71 3.00 -7.45 -3.31
N GLY A 72 2.97 -8.50 -2.51
CA GLY A 72 2.09 -8.65 -1.36
C GLY A 72 2.82 -8.40 -0.04
N THR A 73 3.83 -9.23 0.25
CA THR A 73 4.77 -9.08 1.37
C THR A 73 6.19 -9.11 0.84
N HIS A 74 7.15 -8.59 1.61
CA HIS A 74 8.56 -8.90 1.37
C HIS A 74 8.86 -10.31 1.91
N ALA A 75 9.50 -11.15 1.07
CA ALA A 75 9.60 -12.57 1.35
C ALA A 75 10.42 -12.92 2.60
N PHE A 76 11.47 -12.18 2.91
CA PHE A 76 12.42 -12.53 3.97
C PHE A 76 12.70 -11.41 4.98
N GLN A 77 12.28 -10.17 4.73
CA GLN A 77 12.52 -9.06 5.66
C GLN A 77 11.81 -9.26 7.00
N HIS A 78 12.54 -9.11 8.09
CA HIS A 78 11.97 -9.26 9.42
C HIS A 78 11.35 -7.93 9.91
N TRP A 79 10.19 -8.00 10.56
CA TRP A 79 9.48 -6.81 11.04
C TRP A 79 10.30 -5.97 12.04
N SER A 80 11.15 -6.60 12.88
CA SER A 80 11.97 -5.91 13.86
C SER A 80 13.03 -5.00 13.25
N GLU A 81 13.41 -5.24 12.00
CA GLU A 81 14.39 -4.45 11.24
C GLU A 81 13.76 -3.18 10.65
N GLN A 82 12.44 -3.12 10.60
CA GLN A 82 11.74 -1.98 10.03
C GLN A 82 11.85 -0.75 10.93
N GLN A 83 12.06 0.40 10.30
CA GLN A 83 12.13 1.71 10.96
C GLN A 83 10.90 2.52 10.59
N ILE A 84 10.23 3.08 11.59
CA ILE A 84 9.08 3.96 11.38
C ILE A 84 9.56 5.25 10.68
N TYR A 85 8.80 5.71 9.69
CA TYR A 85 9.10 6.96 9.00
C TYR A 85 8.95 8.16 9.97
N PRO A 86 9.89 9.12 9.98
CA PRO A 86 9.85 10.26 10.89
C PRO A 86 8.71 11.22 10.51
N GLY A 87 7.59 11.13 11.20
CA GLY A 87 6.42 11.96 11.03
C GLY A 87 5.44 11.74 12.17
N GLU A 88 4.78 12.80 12.63
CA GLU A 88 3.89 12.78 13.79
C GLU A 88 2.80 11.69 13.66
N ARG A 89 2.15 11.62 12.49
CA ARG A 89 1.13 10.61 12.21
C ARG A 89 1.67 9.18 12.35
N PHE A 90 2.86 8.90 11.85
CA PHE A 90 3.44 7.56 11.87
C PHE A 90 3.92 7.17 13.26
N HIS A 91 4.44 8.12 14.03
CA HIS A 91 4.77 7.91 15.44
C HIS A 91 3.52 7.61 16.24
N TYR A 92 2.44 8.39 16.07
CA TYR A 92 1.16 8.12 16.72
C TYR A 92 0.64 6.71 16.40
N ILE A 93 0.68 6.28 15.14
CA ILE A 93 0.27 4.92 14.74
C ILE A 93 1.18 3.87 15.39
N SER A 94 2.48 4.12 15.44
CA SER A 94 3.44 3.21 16.07
C SER A 94 3.22 3.09 17.58
N ASP A 95 2.92 4.20 18.26
CA ASP A 95 2.62 4.20 19.70
C ASP A 95 1.31 3.49 20.00
N LEU A 96 0.30 3.63 19.13
CA LEU A 96 -1.01 3.01 19.29
C LEU A 96 -0.98 1.49 19.04
N TYR A 97 -0.26 1.03 18.01
CA TYR A 97 -0.30 -0.35 17.53
C TYR A 97 0.97 -1.16 17.85
N GLY A 98 2.00 -0.51 18.37
CA GLY A 98 3.24 -1.18 18.74
C GLY A 98 3.89 -1.90 17.55
N TYR A 99 4.28 -3.17 17.74
CA TYR A 99 4.96 -3.94 16.71
C TYR A 99 4.12 -4.16 15.44
N LEU A 100 2.79 -4.12 15.53
CA LEU A 100 1.92 -4.24 14.34
C LEU A 100 2.21 -3.14 13.33
N ALA A 101 2.53 -1.94 13.77
CA ALA A 101 2.90 -0.85 12.88
C ALA A 101 4.12 -1.19 12.00
N LYS A 102 5.08 -1.93 12.52
CA LYS A 102 6.25 -2.43 11.77
C LYS A 102 5.93 -3.64 10.89
N GLN A 103 4.98 -4.47 11.31
CA GLN A 103 4.48 -5.60 10.49
C GLN A 103 3.68 -5.13 9.28
N PHE A 104 3.20 -3.89 9.28
CA PHE A 104 2.47 -3.31 8.17
C PHE A 104 3.37 -2.93 6.97
N THR A 105 4.51 -3.60 6.83
CA THR A 105 5.35 -3.57 5.63
C THR A 105 4.76 -4.51 4.59
N VAL A 106 3.58 -4.17 4.12
CA VAL A 106 2.83 -4.89 3.09
C VAL A 106 2.57 -3.97 1.91
N PHE A 107 2.58 -4.53 0.71
CA PHE A 107 2.31 -3.77 -0.50
C PHE A 107 0.84 -3.93 -0.86
N GLY A 108 0.20 -2.84 -1.23
CA GLY A 108 -1.21 -2.83 -1.61
C GLY A 108 -1.45 -1.98 -2.86
N GLN A 109 -2.50 -2.31 -3.57
CA GLN A 109 -3.04 -1.46 -4.63
C GLN A 109 -4.46 -1.09 -4.24
N HIS A 110 -4.71 0.20 -4.12
CA HIS A 110 -6.04 0.75 -3.83
C HIS A 110 -6.64 1.35 -5.10
N VAL A 111 -7.90 1.04 -5.35
CA VAL A 111 -8.69 1.70 -6.39
C VAL A 111 -9.79 2.48 -5.69
N HIS A 112 -9.70 3.80 -5.69
CA HIS A 112 -10.70 4.68 -5.10
C HIS A 112 -11.74 5.04 -6.14
N VAL A 113 -13.01 4.74 -5.84
CA VAL A 113 -14.14 5.04 -6.73
C VAL A 113 -14.98 6.14 -6.11
N GLY A 114 -15.07 7.29 -6.79
CA GLY A 114 -15.93 8.39 -6.37
C GLY A 114 -17.40 8.05 -6.61
N CYS A 115 -18.24 8.33 -5.61
CA CYS A 115 -19.69 8.20 -5.70
C CYS A 115 -20.38 9.55 -5.49
N PRO A 116 -21.55 9.80 -6.11
CA PRO A 116 -22.26 11.09 -6.00
C PRO A 116 -22.75 11.41 -4.58
N ASN A 117 -23.06 10.38 -3.80
CA ASN A 117 -23.57 10.50 -2.43
C ASN A 117 -23.23 9.27 -1.59
N GLY A 118 -23.53 9.31 -0.29
CA GLY A 118 -23.20 8.24 0.65
C GLY A 118 -23.97 6.95 0.40
N ASP A 119 -25.24 7.03 0.02
CA ASP A 119 -26.05 5.82 -0.24
C ASP A 119 -25.57 5.07 -1.48
N ASP A 120 -25.15 5.77 -2.54
CA ASP A 120 -24.52 5.13 -3.70
C ASP A 120 -23.18 4.48 -3.34
N ALA A 121 -22.39 5.11 -2.48
CA ALA A 121 -21.13 4.55 -1.98
C ALA A 121 -21.40 3.27 -1.15
N LEU A 122 -22.40 3.29 -0.28
CA LEU A 122 -22.81 2.14 0.54
C LEU A 122 -23.33 1.00 -0.33
N TRP A 123 -24.16 1.32 -1.33
CA TRP A 123 -24.63 0.34 -2.29
C TRP A 123 -23.47 -0.34 -3.04
N LEU A 124 -22.50 0.47 -3.52
CA LEU A 124 -21.31 -0.05 -4.21
C LEU A 124 -20.48 -0.94 -3.28
N LEU A 125 -20.28 -0.53 -2.01
CA LEU A 125 -19.58 -1.32 -1.00
C LEU A 125 -20.23 -2.72 -0.83
N HIS A 126 -21.54 -2.77 -0.68
CA HIS A 126 -22.25 -4.04 -0.55
C HIS A 126 -22.23 -4.86 -1.83
N ALA A 127 -22.36 -4.22 -2.99
CA ALA A 127 -22.27 -4.90 -4.29
C ALA A 127 -20.89 -5.53 -4.50
N LEU A 128 -19.82 -4.86 -4.10
CA LEU A 128 -18.45 -5.35 -4.24
C LEU A 128 -18.07 -6.40 -3.17
N SER A 129 -18.70 -6.39 -2.01
CA SER A 129 -18.38 -7.31 -0.90
C SER A 129 -18.44 -8.78 -1.31
N ARG A 130 -19.33 -9.16 -2.21
CA ARG A 130 -19.42 -10.54 -2.74
C ARG A 130 -18.24 -10.94 -3.62
N TYR A 131 -17.49 -9.98 -4.15
CA TYR A 131 -16.33 -10.22 -4.99
C TYR A 131 -15.01 -10.24 -4.21
N VAL A 132 -15.03 -10.02 -2.89
CA VAL A 132 -13.83 -10.06 -2.05
C VAL A 132 -13.01 -11.34 -2.25
N PRO A 133 -13.59 -12.56 -2.29
CA PRO A 133 -12.80 -13.77 -2.55
C PRO A 133 -12.12 -13.77 -3.92
N HIS A 134 -12.76 -13.17 -4.94
CA HIS A 134 -12.17 -13.05 -6.28
C HIS A 134 -11.00 -12.08 -6.30
N PHE A 135 -11.11 -10.94 -5.59
CA PHE A 135 -10.00 -10.00 -5.45
C PHE A 135 -8.83 -10.60 -4.68
N ILE A 136 -9.10 -11.38 -3.63
CA ILE A 136 -8.07 -12.11 -2.88
C ILE A 136 -7.34 -13.08 -3.81
N ALA A 137 -8.07 -13.91 -4.56
CA ALA A 137 -7.48 -14.86 -5.49
C ALA A 137 -6.67 -14.16 -6.60
N LEU A 138 -7.20 -13.07 -7.17
CA LEU A 138 -6.52 -12.30 -8.22
C LEU A 138 -5.23 -11.65 -7.74
N SER A 139 -5.18 -11.22 -6.48
CA SER A 139 -4.02 -10.54 -5.88
C SER A 139 -3.11 -11.43 -5.04
N ALA A 140 -3.35 -12.74 -5.03
CA ALA A 140 -2.54 -13.70 -4.28
C ALA A 140 -1.09 -13.74 -4.82
N SER A 141 -0.13 -13.28 -4.00
CA SER A 141 1.27 -13.11 -4.41
C SER A 141 2.25 -13.09 -3.23
N SER A 142 1.86 -13.60 -2.07
CA SER A 142 2.66 -13.50 -0.85
C SER A 142 2.68 -14.81 -0.05
N PRO A 143 3.26 -15.91 -0.60
CA PRO A 143 3.38 -17.18 0.13
C PRO A 143 4.45 -17.14 1.22
N PHE A 144 5.43 -16.24 1.12
CA PHE A 144 6.54 -16.16 2.06
C PHE A 144 6.43 -14.94 2.98
N VAL A 145 6.74 -15.13 4.26
CA VAL A 145 6.86 -14.06 5.26
C VAL A 145 8.06 -14.36 6.15
N GLN A 146 8.95 -13.38 6.31
CA GLN A 146 10.13 -13.46 7.19
C GLN A 146 10.98 -14.71 6.96
N GLY A 147 11.18 -15.09 5.69
CA GLY A 147 11.99 -16.23 5.28
C GLY A 147 11.30 -17.59 5.37
N HIS A 148 10.03 -17.62 5.77
CA HIS A 148 9.28 -18.87 5.90
C HIS A 148 8.18 -19.00 4.85
N ASP A 149 8.03 -20.21 4.30
CA ASP A 149 6.84 -20.59 3.53
C ASP A 149 5.67 -20.73 4.51
N THR A 150 4.63 -19.97 4.29
CA THR A 150 3.46 -19.92 5.17
C THR A 150 2.40 -20.95 4.85
N GLY A 151 2.50 -21.61 3.69
CA GLY A 151 1.47 -22.50 3.16
C GLY A 151 0.21 -21.76 2.65
N PHE A 152 0.24 -20.42 2.60
CA PHE A 152 -0.84 -19.59 2.03
C PHE A 152 -0.39 -18.92 0.75
N ASP A 153 -1.28 -18.80 -0.24
CA ASP A 153 -1.01 -18.02 -1.46
C ASP A 153 -0.98 -16.50 -1.18
N SER A 154 -1.62 -16.06 -0.10
CA SER A 154 -1.71 -14.64 0.30
C SER A 154 -1.60 -14.48 1.83
N ALA A 155 -0.40 -14.66 2.38
CA ALA A 155 -0.11 -14.45 3.79
C ALA A 155 -0.27 -12.98 4.24
N ARG A 156 -0.20 -12.03 3.31
CA ARG A 156 -0.40 -10.59 3.54
C ARG A 156 -1.68 -10.29 4.33
N LEU A 157 -2.75 -11.03 4.08
CA LEU A 157 -4.04 -10.82 4.74
C LEU A 157 -3.96 -11.01 6.26
N ASN A 158 -3.09 -11.90 6.75
CA ASN A 158 -2.91 -12.11 8.18
C ASN A 158 -2.37 -10.84 8.87
N SER A 159 -1.43 -10.14 8.25
CA SER A 159 -0.91 -8.87 8.76
C SER A 159 -1.96 -7.76 8.72
N VAL A 160 -2.76 -7.69 7.66
CA VAL A 160 -3.81 -6.67 7.52
C VAL A 160 -4.93 -6.91 8.55
N PHE A 161 -5.39 -8.14 8.72
CA PHE A 161 -6.49 -8.48 9.63
C PHE A 161 -6.10 -8.45 11.12
N ALA A 162 -4.83 -8.32 11.44
CA ALA A 162 -4.40 -8.09 12.81
C ALA A 162 -4.78 -6.69 13.35
N PHE A 163 -5.06 -5.73 12.47
CA PHE A 163 -5.45 -4.39 12.88
C PHE A 163 -6.92 -4.33 13.30
N PRO A 164 -7.23 -3.55 14.35
CA PRO A 164 -8.61 -3.28 14.74
C PRO A 164 -9.43 -2.67 13.59
N LEU A 165 -10.70 -3.03 13.50
CA LEU A 165 -11.64 -2.58 12.48
C LEU A 165 -11.26 -2.98 11.03
N SER A 166 -10.28 -3.87 10.86
CA SER A 166 -9.99 -4.48 9.57
C SER A 166 -10.98 -5.59 9.25
N GLY A 167 -11.06 -5.97 7.99
CA GLY A 167 -11.92 -7.04 7.54
C GLY A 167 -13.15 -6.56 6.79
N ARG A 168 -14.24 -7.31 6.88
CA ARG A 168 -15.48 -6.98 6.17
C ARG A 168 -16.21 -5.81 6.82
N ALA A 169 -16.60 -4.82 6.02
CA ALA A 169 -17.47 -3.75 6.48
C ALA A 169 -18.81 -4.31 7.03
N PRO A 170 -19.34 -3.75 8.11
CA PRO A 170 -20.67 -4.09 8.60
C PRO A 170 -21.73 -3.79 7.55
N PHE A 171 -22.84 -4.49 7.63
CA PHE A 171 -23.98 -4.18 6.77
C PHE A 171 -24.74 -3.00 7.38
N ALA A 172 -25.01 -2.00 6.57
CA ALA A 172 -25.89 -0.87 6.87
C ALA A 172 -26.88 -0.70 5.72
N ARG A 173 -28.08 -0.17 6.00
CA ARG A 173 -29.15 0.03 5.02
C ARG A 173 -29.10 1.39 4.35
N SER A 174 -28.57 2.38 5.06
CA SER A 174 -28.41 3.75 4.61
C SER A 174 -27.10 4.32 5.12
N TRP A 175 -26.68 5.44 4.57
CA TRP A 175 -25.49 6.14 5.02
C TRP A 175 -25.60 6.68 6.45
N ASP A 176 -26.81 6.94 6.93
CA ASP A 176 -27.08 7.51 8.26
C ASP A 176 -27.08 6.46 9.40
N GLU A 177 -27.08 5.15 9.06
CA GLU A 177 -26.89 4.05 10.03
C GLU A 177 -25.41 3.84 10.39
#